data_1fb32305ab2c8587d4c3c00ad64304cd
#
_entry.id   1fb32305ab2c8587d4c3c00ad64304cd
#
_cell.length_a   1.000
_cell.length_b   1.000
_cell.length_c   1.000
_cell.angle_alpha   90.00
_cell.angle_beta   90.00
_cell.angle_gamma   90.00
#
_symmetry.space_group_name_H-M   'P 1'
#
loop_
_entity.id
_entity.type
_entity.pdbx_description
1 polymer ?
#
loop_
_entity_poly.entity_id
_entity_poly.type
_entity_poly.pdbx_seq_one_letter_code
_entity_poly.pdbx_strand_id
1 'polypeptide(L)'
;MQRTHDFIGKNFGSAAGYILERMNNLPDLSTLDDAAALVHRSVPPTPQYAWPLLQGLAGAELWVKHENHTPTGAFKVRGGLTYLEALRRRAPGCAGIVSATRGNHGQSLGFAARRQGLRVTVVVPHGNSVEKNAAMRALGVELVEHGDDFQDAREHAELLATRDRLHMVPSFDADLLLGVASYWLEFLRAVPGLDTVLVPIGLGSGVCSAVLARRALGLRTRIIGVVSQHADAYARAFESHAIAAAPVATQIADGMACRIPDAQAMDIIWRHVDDIVRVDDVAVAEAMGLYYTATHNVAEGAGAAALAAAIKLRDRLRGQRVGVVLSGANVDLDVFTRAVAGYVPACGGRGSALASLRQPS
;
A
#
# COMPACT_ATOMS: atom_id res chain seq x y z
N MET A 1 4.33 47.17 -5.58
CA MET A 1 4.89 45.82 -5.55
C MET A 1 4.71 45.21 -4.18
N GLN A 2 3.47 44.93 -3.76
CA GLN A 2 3.17 44.35 -2.42
C GLN A 2 1.65 44.08 -2.35
N ARG A 3 1.13 43.08 -3.08
CA ARG A 3 -0.27 42.58 -2.95
C ARG A 3 -0.51 41.26 -3.69
N THR A 4 0.37 40.29 -3.56
CA THR A 4 0.18 38.93 -4.18
C THR A 4 0.51 37.76 -3.23
N HIS A 5 0.71 38.00 -1.92
CA HIS A 5 1.03 36.91 -0.97
C HIS A 5 -0.09 36.48 -0.02
N ASP A 6 -1.27 37.12 -0.05
CA ASP A 6 -2.31 36.86 0.97
C ASP A 6 -3.46 35.93 0.54
N PHE A 7 -3.41 35.32 -0.65
CA PHE A 7 -4.53 34.48 -1.13
C PHE A 7 -4.34 32.96 -1.00
N ILE A 8 -3.15 32.48 -0.63
CA ILE A 8 -2.84 31.04 -0.52
C ILE A 8 -3.02 30.50 0.91
N GLY A 9 -3.08 31.37 1.92
CA GLY A 9 -3.06 30.97 3.34
C GLY A 9 -4.39 30.61 3.99
N LYS A 10 -5.55 30.89 3.39
CA LYS A 10 -6.84 30.82 4.12
C LYS A 10 -7.70 29.58 3.88
N ASN A 11 -7.45 28.77 2.87
CA ASN A 11 -8.26 27.56 2.61
C ASN A 11 -7.63 26.23 3.03
N PHE A 12 -6.33 26.20 3.39
CA PHE A 12 -5.67 24.98 3.88
C PHE A 12 -5.87 24.76 5.40
N GLY A 13 -6.19 25.80 6.17
CA GLY A 13 -6.34 25.70 7.62
C GLY A 13 -7.59 24.93 8.09
N SER A 14 -8.69 24.94 7.33
CA SER A 14 -9.94 24.31 7.77
C SER A 14 -10.01 22.81 7.47
N ALA A 15 -9.48 22.36 6.33
CA ALA A 15 -9.45 20.94 5.96
C ALA A 15 -8.39 20.18 6.77
N ALA A 16 -7.19 20.74 6.92
CA ALA A 16 -6.14 20.16 7.75
C ALA A 16 -6.52 20.10 9.22
N GLY A 17 -7.18 21.14 9.76
CA GLY A 17 -7.69 21.16 11.13
C GLY A 17 -8.78 20.13 11.39
N TYR A 18 -9.72 19.97 10.46
CA TYR A 18 -10.80 18.97 10.55
C TYR A 18 -10.26 17.52 10.47
N ILE A 19 -9.25 17.29 9.64
CA ILE A 19 -8.60 15.98 9.52
C ILE A 19 -7.75 15.67 10.75
N LEU A 20 -6.98 16.65 11.28
CA LEU A 20 -6.21 16.51 12.52
C LEU A 20 -7.09 16.22 13.74
N GLU A 21 -8.26 16.85 13.85
CA GLU A 21 -9.22 16.62 14.94
C GLU A 21 -9.82 15.20 14.86
N ARG A 22 -10.12 14.68 13.66
CA ARG A 22 -10.53 13.29 13.44
C ARG A 22 -9.41 12.28 13.72
N MET A 23 -8.15 12.65 13.52
CA MET A 23 -7.00 11.76 13.77
C MET A 23 -6.53 11.78 15.22
N ASN A 24 -6.82 12.82 16.00
CA ASN A 24 -6.63 12.83 17.46
C ASN A 24 -7.62 11.92 18.18
N ASN A 25 -8.83 11.72 17.62
CA ASN A 25 -9.78 10.69 18.03
C ASN A 25 -9.76 9.56 17.01
N LEU A 26 -8.86 8.59 17.18
CA LEU A 26 -8.84 7.39 16.32
C LEU A 26 -10.22 6.71 16.36
N PRO A 27 -10.73 6.21 15.20
CA PRO A 27 -12.04 5.61 15.11
C PRO A 27 -12.19 4.44 16.09
N ASP A 28 -13.36 4.32 16.67
CA ASP A 28 -13.73 3.21 17.52
C ASP A 28 -14.00 1.93 16.69
N LEU A 29 -14.23 0.81 17.40
CA LEU A 29 -14.46 -0.46 16.75
C LEU A 29 -15.76 -0.48 15.93
N SER A 30 -16.80 0.21 16.37
CA SER A 30 -18.08 0.29 15.66
C SER A 30 -17.89 0.98 14.29
N THR A 31 -17.17 2.11 14.26
CA THR A 31 -16.84 2.82 13.02
C THR A 31 -16.06 1.95 12.03
N LEU A 32 -15.10 1.17 12.52
CA LEU A 32 -14.33 0.26 11.68
C LEU A 32 -15.15 -0.93 11.18
N ASP A 33 -16.06 -1.47 12.01
CA ASP A 33 -16.98 -2.54 11.62
C ASP A 33 -17.98 -2.08 10.55
N ASP A 34 -18.51 -0.86 10.65
CA ASP A 34 -19.36 -0.26 9.63
C ASP A 34 -18.61 -0.08 8.30
N ALA A 35 -17.36 0.37 8.36
CA ALA A 35 -16.50 0.48 7.18
C ALA A 35 -16.21 -0.90 6.56
N ALA A 36 -15.93 -1.91 7.37
CA ALA A 36 -15.74 -3.28 6.92
C ALA A 36 -17.00 -3.85 6.27
N ALA A 37 -18.18 -3.63 6.87
CA ALA A 37 -19.47 -4.04 6.29
C ALA A 37 -19.72 -3.37 4.93
N LEU A 38 -19.38 -2.08 4.77
CA LEU A 38 -19.43 -1.40 3.48
C LEU A 38 -18.50 -2.05 2.45
N VAL A 39 -17.25 -2.28 2.81
CA VAL A 39 -16.25 -2.91 1.93
C VAL A 39 -16.68 -4.30 1.50
N HIS A 40 -17.18 -5.13 2.43
CA HIS A 40 -17.57 -6.51 2.18
C HIS A 40 -18.74 -6.67 1.20
N ARG A 41 -19.50 -5.62 0.91
CA ARG A 41 -20.50 -5.64 -0.17
C ARG A 41 -19.88 -5.83 -1.56
N SER A 42 -18.59 -5.55 -1.71
CA SER A 42 -17.89 -5.57 -3.01
C SER A 42 -16.58 -6.36 -2.98
N VAL A 43 -15.95 -6.48 -1.83
CA VAL A 43 -14.69 -7.17 -1.62
C VAL A 43 -14.87 -8.09 -0.41
N PRO A 44 -15.12 -9.39 -0.62
CA PRO A 44 -15.26 -10.33 0.49
C PRO A 44 -13.95 -10.41 1.30
N PRO A 45 -14.00 -10.91 2.55
CA PRO A 45 -12.80 -11.19 3.32
C PRO A 45 -11.80 -12.03 2.53
N THR A 46 -10.55 -11.56 2.48
CA THR A 46 -9.49 -12.32 1.80
C THR A 46 -8.91 -13.39 2.72
N PRO A 47 -8.34 -14.48 2.18
CA PRO A 47 -7.80 -15.55 2.99
C PRO A 47 -6.52 -15.13 3.74
N GLN A 48 -6.24 -15.84 4.83
CA GLN A 48 -4.95 -15.83 5.51
C GLN A 48 -4.52 -17.28 5.78
N TYR A 49 -3.26 -17.56 5.49
CA TYR A 49 -2.71 -18.91 5.63
C TYR A 49 -1.35 -18.92 6.33
N ALA A 50 -1.13 -19.95 7.15
CA ALA A 50 0.19 -20.30 7.67
C ALA A 50 0.87 -21.28 6.72
N TRP A 51 1.75 -20.76 5.86
CA TRP A 51 2.42 -21.56 4.83
C TRP A 51 3.64 -22.29 5.40
N PRO A 52 3.67 -23.64 5.45
CA PRO A 52 4.76 -24.38 6.10
C PRO A 52 6.15 -24.06 5.55
N LEU A 53 6.28 -23.91 4.22
CA LEU A 53 7.56 -23.57 3.60
C LEU A 53 8.06 -22.18 4.00
N LEU A 54 7.18 -21.20 4.13
CA LEU A 54 7.55 -19.85 4.55
C LEU A 54 7.88 -19.78 6.04
N GLN A 55 7.20 -20.57 6.89
CA GLN A 55 7.49 -20.67 8.33
C GLN A 55 8.93 -21.16 8.58
N GLY A 56 9.35 -22.20 7.86
CA GLY A 56 10.73 -22.73 7.95
C GLY A 56 11.80 -21.69 7.64
N LEU A 57 11.52 -20.78 6.70
CA LEU A 57 12.44 -19.69 6.31
C LEU A 57 12.44 -18.54 7.30
N ALA A 58 11.27 -18.17 7.81
CA ALA A 58 11.12 -17.06 8.76
C ALA A 58 11.52 -17.45 10.20
N GLY A 59 11.61 -18.73 10.53
CA GLY A 59 11.90 -19.20 11.88
C GLY A 59 10.81 -18.87 12.92
N ALA A 60 9.59 -18.61 12.46
CA ALA A 60 8.44 -18.15 13.24
C ALA A 60 7.15 -18.81 12.74
N GLU A 61 6.08 -18.80 13.52
CA GLU A 61 4.75 -19.14 13.03
C GLU A 61 4.25 -18.01 12.13
N LEU A 62 4.50 -18.10 10.82
CA LEU A 62 4.26 -17.04 9.86
C LEU A 62 2.90 -17.18 9.17
N TRP A 63 2.06 -16.17 9.34
CA TRP A 63 0.75 -16.04 8.70
C TRP A 63 0.80 -14.97 7.61
N VAL A 64 0.29 -15.30 6.43
CA VAL A 64 0.19 -14.39 5.28
C VAL A 64 -1.25 -13.97 5.08
N LYS A 65 -1.55 -12.68 5.12
CA LYS A 65 -2.82 -12.09 4.68
C LYS A 65 -2.75 -11.79 3.19
N HIS A 66 -3.65 -12.38 2.39
CA HIS A 66 -3.59 -12.35 0.92
C HIS A 66 -4.44 -11.21 0.33
N GLU A 67 -3.96 -9.98 0.39
CA GLU A 67 -4.63 -8.83 -0.25
C GLU A 67 -4.44 -8.76 -1.78
N ASN A 68 -3.62 -9.64 -2.35
CA ASN A 68 -3.54 -9.90 -3.77
C ASN A 68 -4.80 -10.58 -4.33
N HIS A 69 -5.65 -11.17 -3.49
CA HIS A 69 -6.92 -11.83 -3.90
C HIS A 69 -8.12 -10.88 -3.94
N THR A 70 -7.90 -9.58 -3.93
CA THR A 70 -8.97 -8.61 -4.15
C THR A 70 -9.31 -8.47 -5.65
N PRO A 71 -10.49 -7.92 -6.01
CA PRO A 71 -10.86 -7.72 -7.43
C PRO A 71 -9.92 -6.83 -8.24
N THR A 72 -9.04 -6.07 -7.58
CA THR A 72 -8.04 -5.22 -8.23
C THR A 72 -6.61 -5.68 -7.98
N GLY A 73 -6.42 -6.89 -7.45
CA GLY A 73 -5.11 -7.45 -7.17
C GLY A 73 -4.31 -6.74 -6.06
N ALA A 74 -4.92 -5.84 -5.27
CA ALA A 74 -4.25 -5.12 -4.18
C ALA A 74 -5.23 -4.56 -3.14
N PHE A 75 -4.79 -4.36 -1.90
CA PHE A 75 -5.59 -3.90 -0.77
C PHE A 75 -6.24 -2.51 -0.96
N LYS A 76 -5.68 -1.68 -1.84
CA LYS A 76 -6.11 -0.29 -2.04
C LYS A 76 -7.59 -0.15 -2.39
N VAL A 77 -8.19 -1.14 -3.05
CA VAL A 77 -9.61 -1.14 -3.43
C VAL A 77 -10.53 -0.91 -2.23
N ARG A 78 -10.16 -1.40 -1.06
CA ARG A 78 -10.94 -1.25 0.18
C ARG A 78 -11.09 0.20 0.58
N GLY A 79 -10.00 0.97 0.53
CA GLY A 79 -10.01 2.41 0.83
C GLY A 79 -10.79 3.23 -0.20
N GLY A 80 -10.68 2.93 -1.50
CA GLY A 80 -11.44 3.63 -2.52
C GLY A 80 -12.96 3.51 -2.32
N LEU A 81 -13.43 2.36 -1.87
CA LEU A 81 -14.86 2.13 -1.60
C LEU A 81 -15.38 3.03 -0.47
N THR A 82 -14.67 3.13 0.65
CA THR A 82 -15.07 3.98 1.77
C THR A 82 -14.92 5.46 1.46
N TYR A 83 -13.83 5.84 0.78
CA TYR A 83 -13.61 7.22 0.39
C TYR A 83 -14.72 7.75 -0.52
N LEU A 84 -15.06 7.01 -1.60
CA LEU A 84 -16.10 7.47 -2.53
C LEU A 84 -17.50 7.43 -1.92
N GLU A 85 -17.80 6.50 -1.02
CA GLU A 85 -19.04 6.52 -0.27
C GLU A 85 -19.13 7.76 0.63
N ALA A 86 -18.04 8.12 1.31
CA ALA A 86 -17.98 9.36 2.10
C ALA A 86 -18.09 10.60 1.21
N LEU A 87 -17.41 10.62 0.06
CA LEU A 87 -17.50 11.71 -0.92
C LEU A 87 -18.93 11.88 -1.43
N ARG A 88 -19.62 10.81 -1.77
CA ARG A 88 -21.01 10.85 -2.23
C ARG A 88 -21.95 11.51 -1.19
N ARG A 89 -21.69 11.27 0.09
CA ARG A 89 -22.48 11.87 1.18
C ARG A 89 -22.19 13.35 1.37
N ARG A 90 -20.91 13.77 1.34
CA ARG A 90 -20.52 15.17 1.57
C ARG A 90 -20.63 16.06 0.33
N ALA A 91 -20.60 15.47 -0.88
CA ALA A 91 -20.69 16.18 -2.14
C ALA A 91 -21.53 15.39 -3.19
N PRO A 92 -22.86 15.29 -2.98
CA PRO A 92 -23.73 14.49 -3.85
C PRO A 92 -23.79 14.98 -5.31
N GLY A 93 -23.43 16.25 -5.56
CA GLY A 93 -23.33 16.85 -6.89
C GLY A 93 -21.94 16.72 -7.54
N CYS A 94 -21.03 15.93 -6.99
CA CYS A 94 -19.69 15.75 -7.55
C CYS A 94 -19.78 15.16 -8.97
N ALA A 95 -19.29 15.89 -9.99
CA ALA A 95 -19.37 15.49 -11.39
C ALA A 95 -18.31 14.45 -11.78
N GLY A 96 -17.23 14.33 -11.01
CA GLY A 96 -16.13 13.42 -11.27
C GLY A 96 -14.95 13.65 -10.32
N ILE A 97 -14.01 12.72 -10.36
CA ILE A 97 -12.81 12.75 -9.54
C ILE A 97 -11.54 12.72 -10.39
N VAL A 98 -10.48 13.25 -9.85
CA VAL A 98 -9.13 13.14 -10.42
C VAL A 98 -8.12 12.76 -9.32
N SER A 99 -7.09 12.01 -9.69
CA SER A 99 -5.99 11.66 -8.78
C SER A 99 -4.71 11.42 -9.57
N ALA A 100 -3.56 11.44 -8.90
CA ALA A 100 -2.28 10.98 -9.44
C ALA A 100 -1.87 9.66 -8.76
N THR A 101 -1.30 8.72 -9.54
CA THR A 101 -0.86 7.43 -8.99
C THR A 101 0.05 6.69 -9.95
N ARG A 102 0.77 5.67 -9.45
CA ARG A 102 1.49 4.69 -10.26
C ARG A 102 0.70 3.40 -10.53
N GLY A 103 -0.54 3.22 -9.99
CA GLY A 103 -1.35 2.05 -10.35
C GLY A 103 -2.43 1.64 -9.34
N ASN A 104 -2.08 1.00 -8.21
CA ASN A 104 -3.05 0.37 -7.30
C ASN A 104 -4.12 1.34 -6.76
N HIS A 105 -3.76 2.60 -6.51
CA HIS A 105 -4.72 3.62 -6.08
C HIS A 105 -5.68 4.00 -7.21
N GLY A 106 -5.20 4.16 -8.45
CA GLY A 106 -6.04 4.44 -9.60
C GLY A 106 -7.03 3.31 -9.91
N GLN A 107 -6.57 2.05 -9.84
CA GLN A 107 -7.47 0.89 -9.96
C GLN A 107 -8.53 0.88 -8.86
N SER A 108 -8.15 1.21 -7.62
CA SER A 108 -9.06 1.34 -6.49
C SER A 108 -10.16 2.37 -6.76
N LEU A 109 -9.80 3.55 -7.25
CA LEU A 109 -10.74 4.61 -7.59
C LEU A 109 -11.64 4.23 -8.77
N GLY A 110 -11.08 3.65 -9.84
CA GLY A 110 -11.84 3.16 -10.98
C GLY A 110 -12.89 2.12 -10.58
N PHE A 111 -12.49 1.14 -9.76
CA PHE A 111 -13.38 0.11 -9.25
C PHE A 111 -14.53 0.67 -8.41
N ALA A 112 -14.25 1.59 -7.51
CA ALA A 112 -15.24 2.19 -6.62
C ALA A 112 -16.17 3.16 -7.37
N ALA A 113 -15.61 4.00 -8.26
CA ALA A 113 -16.36 5.00 -9.01
C ALA A 113 -17.33 4.39 -10.05
N ARG A 114 -16.91 3.30 -10.72
CA ARG A 114 -17.78 2.56 -11.65
C ARG A 114 -19.10 2.14 -11.01
N ARG A 115 -19.09 1.82 -9.72
CA ARG A 115 -20.29 1.43 -8.96
C ARG A 115 -21.24 2.59 -8.68
N GLN A 116 -20.72 3.82 -8.75
CA GLN A 116 -21.49 5.04 -8.50
C GLN A 116 -21.78 5.83 -9.78
N GLY A 117 -21.34 5.34 -10.94
CA GLY A 117 -21.47 6.05 -12.21
C GLY A 117 -20.64 7.33 -12.26
N LEU A 118 -19.57 7.44 -11.45
CA LEU A 118 -18.76 8.63 -11.31
C LEU A 118 -17.60 8.61 -12.33
N ARG A 119 -17.38 9.72 -13.02
CA ARG A 119 -16.23 9.90 -13.92
C ARG A 119 -14.92 9.91 -13.11
N VAL A 120 -13.90 9.22 -13.64
CA VAL A 120 -12.57 9.14 -13.00
C VAL A 120 -11.49 9.49 -14.01
N THR A 121 -10.70 10.50 -13.71
CA THR A 121 -9.46 10.82 -14.43
C THR A 121 -8.26 10.48 -13.52
N VAL A 122 -7.29 9.76 -14.06
CA VAL A 122 -6.04 9.46 -13.33
C VAL A 122 -4.85 9.94 -14.16
N VAL A 123 -3.97 10.68 -13.51
CA VAL A 123 -2.71 11.12 -14.09
C VAL A 123 -1.59 10.19 -13.62
N VAL A 124 -0.79 9.71 -14.57
CA VAL A 124 0.39 8.87 -14.34
C VAL A 124 1.61 9.49 -15.01
N PRO A 125 2.83 9.31 -14.50
CA PRO A 125 4.03 9.77 -15.16
C PRO A 125 4.32 8.95 -16.42
N HIS A 126 5.13 9.51 -17.35
CA HIS A 126 5.63 8.77 -18.49
C HIS A 126 6.42 7.53 -18.03
N GLY A 127 6.36 6.45 -18.82
CA GLY A 127 7.02 5.19 -18.49
C GLY A 127 6.39 4.43 -17.31
N ASN A 128 5.15 4.77 -16.93
CA ASN A 128 4.41 4.01 -15.92
C ASN A 128 4.11 2.58 -16.42
N SER A 129 3.88 1.65 -15.48
CA SER A 129 3.55 0.25 -15.77
C SER A 129 2.45 0.11 -16.82
N VAL A 130 2.75 -0.62 -17.91
CA VAL A 130 1.82 -0.84 -19.02
C VAL A 130 0.60 -1.64 -18.58
N GLU A 131 0.82 -2.68 -17.77
CA GLU A 131 -0.26 -3.55 -17.30
C GLU A 131 -1.15 -2.84 -16.26
N LYS A 132 -0.57 -2.04 -15.35
CA LYS A 132 -1.36 -1.20 -14.43
C LYS A 132 -2.18 -0.14 -15.18
N ASN A 133 -1.62 0.46 -16.22
CA ASN A 133 -2.33 1.42 -17.09
C ASN A 133 -3.50 0.73 -17.80
N ALA A 134 -3.29 -0.46 -18.36
CA ALA A 134 -4.34 -1.25 -19.00
C ALA A 134 -5.46 -1.62 -18.02
N ALA A 135 -5.08 -2.05 -16.79
CA ALA A 135 -6.05 -2.40 -15.75
C ALA A 135 -6.90 -1.19 -15.31
N MET A 136 -6.30 0.01 -15.19
CA MET A 136 -7.06 1.24 -14.91
C MET A 136 -8.05 1.57 -16.04
N ARG A 137 -7.61 1.51 -17.32
CA ARG A 137 -8.50 1.74 -18.47
C ARG A 137 -9.65 0.73 -18.52
N ALA A 138 -9.39 -0.54 -18.20
CA ALA A 138 -10.42 -1.59 -18.14
C ALA A 138 -11.49 -1.33 -17.05
N LEU A 139 -11.14 -0.58 -16.02
CA LEU A 139 -12.07 -0.12 -14.98
C LEU A 139 -12.82 1.17 -15.35
N GLY A 140 -12.62 1.70 -16.56
CA GLY A 140 -13.28 2.90 -17.04
C GLY A 140 -12.60 4.20 -16.63
N VAL A 141 -11.33 4.15 -16.21
CA VAL A 141 -10.55 5.32 -15.87
C VAL A 141 -10.08 6.03 -17.14
N GLU A 142 -10.31 7.34 -17.23
CA GLU A 142 -9.66 8.22 -18.20
C GLU A 142 -8.20 8.44 -17.75
N LEU A 143 -7.26 7.85 -18.47
CA LEU A 143 -5.84 7.88 -18.11
C LEU A 143 -5.12 8.97 -18.88
N VAL A 144 -4.46 9.87 -18.17
CA VAL A 144 -3.62 10.95 -18.68
C VAL A 144 -2.16 10.65 -18.32
N GLU A 145 -1.27 10.58 -19.30
CA GLU A 145 0.16 10.44 -19.08
C GLU A 145 0.81 11.83 -19.10
N HIS A 146 1.47 12.24 -18.00
CA HIS A 146 2.07 13.57 -17.88
C HIS A 146 3.22 13.59 -16.87
N GLY A 147 4.31 14.25 -17.26
CA GLY A 147 5.51 14.47 -16.44
C GLY A 147 6.43 13.24 -16.34
N ASP A 148 7.58 13.45 -15.73
CA ASP A 148 8.63 12.44 -15.65
C ASP A 148 8.58 11.67 -14.33
N ASP A 149 7.92 12.24 -13.31
CA ASP A 149 7.76 11.61 -12.00
C ASP A 149 6.34 11.74 -11.44
N PHE A 150 6.15 11.17 -10.24
CA PHE A 150 4.86 11.22 -9.54
C PHE A 150 4.46 12.65 -9.15
N GLN A 151 5.42 13.53 -8.86
CA GLN A 151 5.13 14.90 -8.45
C GLN A 151 4.58 15.71 -9.61
N ASP A 152 5.19 15.58 -10.79
CA ASP A 152 4.70 16.23 -12.02
C ASP A 152 3.26 15.76 -12.35
N ALA A 153 3.02 14.44 -12.26
CA ALA A 153 1.70 13.87 -12.48
C ALA A 153 0.68 14.42 -11.46
N ARG A 154 1.08 14.61 -10.20
CA ARG A 154 0.23 15.18 -9.15
C ARG A 154 -0.11 16.65 -9.42
N GLU A 155 0.87 17.47 -9.76
CA GLU A 155 0.67 18.89 -10.08
C GLU A 155 -0.27 19.03 -11.28
N HIS A 156 -0.12 18.19 -12.28
CA HIS A 156 -1.04 18.17 -13.42
C HIS A 156 -2.46 17.75 -13.02
N ALA A 157 -2.61 16.76 -12.13
CA ALA A 157 -3.91 16.36 -11.60
C ALA A 157 -4.59 17.50 -10.83
N GLU A 158 -3.84 18.32 -10.08
CA GLU A 158 -4.35 19.51 -9.38
C GLU A 158 -4.83 20.59 -10.38
N LEU A 159 -4.13 20.77 -11.51
CA LEU A 159 -4.56 21.64 -12.60
C LEU A 159 -5.86 21.15 -13.24
N LEU A 160 -5.96 19.83 -13.53
CA LEU A 160 -7.18 19.23 -14.06
C LEU A 160 -8.36 19.35 -13.09
N ALA A 161 -8.11 19.15 -11.78
CA ALA A 161 -9.12 19.33 -10.74
C ALA A 161 -9.76 20.71 -10.79
N THR A 162 -8.93 21.76 -10.94
CA THR A 162 -9.39 23.15 -11.00
C THR A 162 -10.08 23.45 -12.33
N ARG A 163 -9.48 23.10 -13.46
CA ARG A 163 -9.98 23.38 -14.81
C ARG A 163 -11.33 22.71 -15.07
N ASP A 164 -11.44 21.43 -14.72
CA ASP A 164 -12.59 20.58 -15.08
C ASP A 164 -13.59 20.45 -13.91
N ARG A 165 -13.37 21.15 -12.81
CA ARG A 165 -14.18 21.11 -11.57
C ARG A 165 -14.32 19.68 -11.03
N LEU A 166 -13.23 18.91 -11.08
CA LEU A 166 -13.16 17.58 -10.52
C LEU A 166 -12.73 17.61 -9.05
N HIS A 167 -13.21 16.65 -8.27
CA HIS A 167 -12.74 16.49 -6.91
C HIS A 167 -11.37 15.77 -6.90
N MET A 168 -10.34 16.43 -6.37
CA MET A 168 -9.01 15.81 -6.20
C MET A 168 -9.05 14.79 -5.08
N VAL A 169 -8.77 13.53 -5.40
CA VAL A 169 -8.67 12.44 -4.41
C VAL A 169 -7.23 12.31 -3.96
N PRO A 170 -6.93 12.52 -2.66
CA PRO A 170 -5.58 12.37 -2.14
C PRO A 170 -5.18 10.89 -2.07
N SER A 171 -3.88 10.63 -2.05
CA SER A 171 -3.36 9.26 -1.90
C SER A 171 -3.29 8.77 -0.44
N PHE A 172 -3.49 9.69 0.53
CA PHE A 172 -3.65 9.43 1.96
C PHE A 172 -4.80 10.28 2.52
N ASP A 173 -5.74 9.66 3.21
CA ASP A 173 -6.91 10.32 3.81
C ASP A 173 -7.57 9.39 4.83
N ALA A 174 -8.22 9.97 5.85
CA ALA A 174 -8.91 9.22 6.90
C ALA A 174 -9.98 8.26 6.36
N ASP A 175 -10.76 8.69 5.34
CA ASP A 175 -11.79 7.85 4.73
C ASP A 175 -11.18 6.67 3.94
N LEU A 176 -9.96 6.82 3.39
CA LEU A 176 -9.19 5.71 2.81
C LEU A 176 -8.74 4.71 3.88
N LEU A 177 -8.28 5.20 5.03
CA LEU A 177 -7.80 4.36 6.13
C LEU A 177 -8.90 3.48 6.70
N LEU A 178 -10.13 3.97 6.82
CA LEU A 178 -11.28 3.20 7.31
C LEU A 178 -11.50 1.93 6.48
N GLY A 179 -11.49 2.06 5.15
CA GLY A 179 -11.66 0.90 4.27
C GLY A 179 -10.50 -0.09 4.35
N VAL A 180 -9.27 0.43 4.38
CA VAL A 180 -8.07 -0.41 4.50
C VAL A 180 -8.04 -1.13 5.85
N ALA A 181 -8.53 -0.54 6.93
CA ALA A 181 -8.60 -1.17 8.24
C ALA A 181 -9.47 -2.45 8.24
N SER A 182 -10.38 -2.63 7.27
CA SER A 182 -11.21 -3.82 7.17
C SER A 182 -10.40 -5.12 7.07
N TYR A 183 -9.33 -5.17 6.25
CA TYR A 183 -8.53 -6.39 6.18
C TYR A 183 -7.70 -6.64 7.43
N TRP A 184 -7.33 -5.59 8.17
CA TRP A 184 -6.67 -5.74 9.45
C TRP A 184 -7.61 -6.29 10.51
N LEU A 185 -8.89 -5.85 10.55
CA LEU A 185 -9.89 -6.47 11.42
C LEU A 185 -10.08 -7.95 11.08
N GLU A 186 -10.18 -8.28 9.78
CA GLU A 186 -10.24 -9.67 9.32
C GLU A 186 -9.06 -10.48 9.83
N PHE A 187 -7.85 -9.98 9.63
CA PHE A 187 -6.61 -10.68 9.95
C PHE A 187 -6.44 -10.88 11.46
N LEU A 188 -6.57 -9.79 12.23
CA LEU A 188 -6.36 -9.82 13.68
C LEU A 188 -7.44 -10.63 14.43
N ARG A 189 -8.66 -10.70 13.87
CA ARG A 189 -9.73 -11.55 14.42
C ARG A 189 -9.57 -13.02 14.05
N ALA A 190 -9.14 -13.30 12.82
CA ALA A 190 -8.98 -14.67 12.34
C ALA A 190 -7.73 -15.37 12.90
N VAL A 191 -6.70 -14.61 13.26
CA VAL A 191 -5.44 -15.12 13.81
C VAL A 191 -5.19 -14.44 15.17
N PRO A 192 -5.88 -14.87 16.22
CA PRO A 192 -5.67 -14.32 17.56
C PRO A 192 -4.25 -14.59 18.06
N GLY A 193 -3.71 -13.67 18.83
CA GLY A 193 -2.37 -13.83 19.44
C GLY A 193 -1.20 -13.58 18.48
N LEU A 194 -1.40 -12.81 17.40
CA LEU A 194 -0.27 -12.29 16.63
C LEU A 194 0.59 -11.39 17.52
N ASP A 195 1.85 -11.78 17.71
CA ASP A 195 2.83 -11.02 18.49
C ASP A 195 3.34 -9.80 17.70
N THR A 196 3.60 -10.01 16.40
CA THR A 196 4.17 -8.99 15.52
C THR A 196 3.52 -9.04 14.14
N VAL A 197 3.26 -7.87 13.55
CA VAL A 197 2.89 -7.75 12.13
C VAL A 197 3.91 -6.87 11.39
N LEU A 198 4.28 -7.27 10.17
CA LEU A 198 5.15 -6.49 9.29
C LEU A 198 4.34 -5.91 8.14
N VAL A 199 4.46 -4.60 7.93
CA VAL A 199 3.57 -3.84 7.05
C VAL A 199 4.37 -2.98 6.08
N PRO A 200 4.26 -3.18 4.75
CA PRO A 200 4.92 -2.32 3.78
C PRO A 200 4.40 -0.89 3.86
N ILE A 201 5.32 0.09 3.81
CA ILE A 201 5.00 1.51 3.81
C ILE A 201 5.29 2.10 2.43
N GLY A 202 4.23 2.54 1.74
CA GLY A 202 4.30 3.49 0.63
C GLY A 202 4.01 4.90 1.16
N LEU A 203 2.75 5.36 1.07
CA LEU A 203 2.29 6.60 1.71
C LEU A 203 1.67 6.39 3.12
N GLY A 204 1.80 5.19 3.69
CA GLY A 204 1.41 4.95 5.08
C GLY A 204 0.01 4.37 5.30
N SER A 205 -0.88 4.29 4.29
CA SER A 205 -2.26 3.83 4.52
C SER A 205 -2.34 2.42 5.12
N GLY A 206 -1.49 1.47 4.69
CA GLY A 206 -1.46 0.11 5.23
C GLY A 206 -1.09 0.06 6.71
N VAL A 207 0.01 0.71 7.09
CA VAL A 207 0.53 0.71 8.46
C VAL A 207 -0.36 1.50 9.42
N CYS A 208 -0.87 2.67 8.99
CA CYS A 208 -1.79 3.46 9.81
C CYS A 208 -3.10 2.70 10.06
N SER A 209 -3.65 2.01 9.06
CA SER A 209 -4.84 1.18 9.23
C SER A 209 -4.61 -0.03 10.13
N ALA A 210 -3.40 -0.61 10.16
CA ALA A 210 -3.02 -1.62 11.15
C ALA A 210 -3.09 -1.06 12.57
N VAL A 211 -2.60 0.17 12.77
CA VAL A 211 -2.69 0.87 14.05
C VAL A 211 -4.15 1.08 14.47
N LEU A 212 -5.01 1.54 13.54
CA LEU A 212 -6.44 1.74 13.83
C LEU A 212 -7.09 0.43 14.31
N ALA A 213 -6.94 -0.65 13.56
CA ALA A 213 -7.54 -1.94 13.88
C ALA A 213 -6.99 -2.53 15.20
N ARG A 214 -5.65 -2.50 15.40
CA ARG A 214 -5.01 -2.97 16.63
C ARG A 214 -5.55 -2.24 17.86
N ARG A 215 -5.66 -0.92 17.79
CA ARG A 215 -6.16 -0.10 18.91
C ARG A 215 -7.64 -0.35 19.17
N ALA A 216 -8.46 -0.37 18.14
CA ALA A 216 -9.89 -0.61 18.27
C ALA A 216 -10.20 -1.99 18.89
N LEU A 217 -9.36 -2.99 18.59
CA LEU A 217 -9.45 -4.34 19.18
C LEU A 217 -8.76 -4.46 20.55
N GLY A 218 -8.10 -3.43 21.05
CA GLY A 218 -7.38 -3.46 22.34
C GLY A 218 -6.17 -4.42 22.37
N LEU A 219 -5.56 -4.69 21.21
CA LEU A 219 -4.47 -5.65 21.09
C LEU A 219 -3.10 -5.02 21.37
N ARG A 220 -2.14 -5.87 21.77
CA ARG A 220 -0.74 -5.51 22.04
C ARG A 220 0.21 -5.93 20.91
N THR A 221 -0.32 -6.40 19.79
CA THR A 221 0.46 -6.81 18.61
C THR A 221 1.43 -5.70 18.20
N ARG A 222 2.72 -6.01 18.09
CA ARG A 222 3.73 -5.07 17.61
C ARG A 222 3.56 -4.81 16.11
N ILE A 223 3.72 -3.57 15.69
CA ILE A 223 3.65 -3.18 14.28
C ILE A 223 5.03 -2.72 13.84
N ILE A 224 5.62 -3.45 12.90
CA ILE A 224 6.89 -3.09 12.27
C ILE A 224 6.61 -2.63 10.85
N GLY A 225 6.93 -1.37 10.56
CA GLY A 225 6.90 -0.83 9.21
C GLY A 225 8.04 -1.38 8.37
N VAL A 226 7.80 -1.56 7.07
CA VAL A 226 8.83 -2.03 6.13
C VAL A 226 8.93 -1.04 4.98
N VAL A 227 10.15 -0.54 4.72
CA VAL A 227 10.45 0.36 3.60
C VAL A 227 11.52 -0.24 2.69
N SER A 228 11.55 0.18 1.43
CA SER A 228 12.70 -0.10 0.57
C SER A 228 13.92 0.69 1.08
N GLN A 229 15.10 0.06 1.10
CA GLN A 229 16.37 0.74 1.37
C GLN A 229 16.63 1.85 0.34
N HIS A 230 16.08 1.71 -0.86
CA HIS A 230 16.22 2.64 -1.97
C HIS A 230 15.06 3.68 -2.03
N ALA A 231 14.20 3.72 -1.00
CA ALA A 231 13.13 4.71 -0.82
C ALA A 231 12.79 4.80 0.68
N ASP A 232 13.76 5.21 1.51
CA ASP A 232 13.71 5.08 2.96
C ASP A 232 13.28 6.35 3.71
N ALA A 233 12.58 7.27 3.02
CA ALA A 233 12.15 8.54 3.61
C ALA A 233 11.38 8.37 4.94
N TYR A 234 10.48 7.38 5.02
CA TYR A 234 9.73 7.09 6.25
C TYR A 234 10.62 6.57 7.38
N ALA A 235 11.62 5.74 7.10
CA ALA A 235 12.56 5.27 8.13
C ALA A 235 13.43 6.41 8.66
N ARG A 236 13.93 7.26 7.77
CA ARG A 236 14.69 8.47 8.17
C ARG A 236 13.84 9.41 9.02
N ALA A 237 12.59 9.64 8.62
CA ALA A 237 11.68 10.49 9.38
C ALA A 237 11.35 9.89 10.75
N PHE A 238 11.21 8.56 10.84
CA PHE A 238 10.97 7.85 12.09
C PHE A 238 12.16 7.99 13.07
N GLU A 239 13.38 7.83 12.56
CA GLU A 239 14.61 7.93 13.35
C GLU A 239 14.92 9.36 13.79
N SER A 240 14.71 10.34 12.91
CA SER A 240 15.07 11.75 13.17
C SER A 240 13.95 12.59 13.80
N HIS A 241 12.72 12.07 13.86
CA HIS A 241 11.51 12.85 14.20
C HIS A 241 11.32 14.11 13.34
N ALA A 242 11.79 14.08 12.10
CA ALA A 242 11.66 15.19 11.15
C ALA A 242 11.32 14.67 9.75
N ILE A 243 10.37 15.35 9.07
CA ILE A 243 9.98 15.00 7.70
C ILE A 243 10.92 15.72 6.73
N ALA A 244 11.61 14.95 5.90
CA ALA A 244 12.46 15.46 4.84
C ALA A 244 12.35 14.59 3.58
N ALA A 245 12.65 15.19 2.43
CA ALA A 245 12.75 14.45 1.17
C ALA A 245 13.98 13.52 1.20
N ALA A 246 13.83 12.32 0.66
CA ALA A 246 14.92 11.37 0.44
C ALA A 246 14.90 10.85 -1.01
N PRO A 247 16.05 10.40 -1.54
CA PRO A 247 16.11 9.81 -2.88
C PRO A 247 15.21 8.59 -3.02
N VAL A 248 14.74 8.35 -4.25
CA VAL A 248 13.99 7.14 -4.62
C VAL A 248 14.71 6.50 -5.79
N ALA A 249 15.18 5.26 -5.60
CA ALA A 249 15.95 4.50 -6.58
C ALA A 249 15.56 3.01 -6.64
N THR A 250 14.49 2.59 -5.96
CA THR A 250 14.02 1.20 -6.07
C THR A 250 13.54 0.90 -7.49
N GLN A 251 13.94 -0.29 -8.01
CA GLN A 251 13.62 -0.73 -9.36
C GLN A 251 12.41 -1.66 -9.42
N ILE A 252 11.99 -2.23 -8.29
CA ILE A 252 10.94 -3.26 -8.26
C ILE A 252 9.83 -2.98 -7.25
N ALA A 253 10.05 -2.08 -6.29
CA ALA A 253 9.09 -1.78 -5.22
C ALA A 253 8.41 -0.41 -5.42
N ASP A 254 7.86 -0.14 -6.61
CA ASP A 254 7.22 1.11 -6.99
C ASP A 254 6.08 1.54 -6.03
N GLY A 255 5.34 0.58 -5.47
CA GLY A 255 4.32 0.84 -4.44
C GLY A 255 4.86 1.39 -3.11
N MET A 256 6.19 1.32 -2.91
CA MET A 256 6.91 1.87 -1.74
C MET A 256 7.78 3.08 -2.10
N ALA A 257 7.78 3.53 -3.35
CA ALA A 257 8.61 4.61 -3.88
C ALA A 257 8.11 6.00 -3.43
N CYS A 258 8.31 6.33 -2.16
CA CYS A 258 7.89 7.59 -1.56
C CYS A 258 9.10 8.48 -1.28
N ARG A 259 9.09 9.70 -1.86
CA ARG A 259 10.16 10.69 -1.69
C ARG A 259 10.00 11.55 -0.44
N ILE A 260 8.76 11.88 -0.08
CA ILE A 260 8.44 12.72 1.08
C ILE A 260 7.32 12.03 1.85
N PRO A 261 7.53 11.70 3.13
CA PRO A 261 6.48 11.14 3.98
C PRO A 261 5.29 12.07 4.14
N ASP A 262 4.09 11.50 4.18
CA ASP A 262 2.89 12.24 4.53
C ASP A 262 2.89 12.60 6.01
N ALA A 263 2.63 13.86 6.34
CA ALA A 263 2.73 14.37 7.71
C ALA A 263 1.70 13.72 8.65
N GLN A 264 0.49 13.44 8.17
CA GLN A 264 -0.56 12.81 8.96
C GLN A 264 -0.23 11.33 9.21
N ALA A 265 0.30 10.65 8.20
CA ALA A 265 0.79 9.29 8.37
C ALA A 265 1.92 9.22 9.39
N MET A 266 2.88 10.15 9.33
CA MET A 266 4.00 10.20 10.28
C MET A 266 3.55 10.45 11.71
N ASP A 267 2.55 11.29 11.94
CA ASP A 267 2.01 11.53 13.27
C ASP A 267 1.45 10.23 13.93
N ILE A 268 0.74 9.41 13.15
CA ILE A 268 0.29 8.08 13.62
C ILE A 268 1.47 7.13 13.82
N ILE A 269 2.42 7.12 12.88
CA ILE A 269 3.58 6.22 12.90
C ILE A 269 4.46 6.49 14.12
N TRP A 270 4.81 7.74 14.38
CA TRP A 270 5.64 8.10 15.54
C TRP A 270 5.03 7.70 16.89
N ARG A 271 3.70 7.76 17.00
CA ARG A 271 3.01 7.44 18.26
C ARG A 271 2.74 5.96 18.46
N HIS A 272 2.66 5.17 17.38
CA HIS A 272 2.03 3.87 17.46
C HIS A 272 2.73 2.73 16.73
N VAL A 273 3.74 3.00 15.91
CA VAL A 273 4.55 1.98 15.24
C VAL A 273 5.78 1.69 16.07
N ASP A 274 6.13 0.43 16.21
CA ASP A 274 7.17 -0.01 17.14
C ASP A 274 8.58 0.06 16.53
N ASP A 275 8.70 -0.08 15.20
CA ASP A 275 9.97 -0.07 14.48
C ASP A 275 9.73 0.13 12.98
N ILE A 276 10.75 0.57 12.23
CA ILE A 276 10.75 0.58 10.76
C ILE A 276 12.03 -0.09 10.24
N VAL A 277 11.86 -1.11 9.40
CA VAL A 277 12.94 -1.91 8.84
C VAL A 277 13.09 -1.65 7.35
N ARG A 278 14.33 -1.53 6.90
CA ARG A 278 14.70 -1.40 5.49
C ARG A 278 14.96 -2.77 4.88
N VAL A 279 14.46 -3.00 3.67
CA VAL A 279 14.79 -4.16 2.81
C VAL A 279 15.32 -3.65 1.47
N ASP A 280 16.30 -4.31 0.90
CA ASP A 280 16.83 -3.98 -0.42
C ASP A 280 16.05 -4.69 -1.54
N ASP A 281 16.31 -4.30 -2.78
CA ASP A 281 15.62 -4.86 -3.94
C ASP A 281 15.97 -6.34 -4.17
N VAL A 282 17.14 -6.79 -3.75
CA VAL A 282 17.54 -8.21 -3.84
C VAL A 282 16.68 -9.06 -2.91
N ALA A 283 16.59 -8.70 -1.64
CA ALA A 283 15.74 -9.40 -0.68
C ALA A 283 14.25 -9.38 -1.07
N VAL A 284 13.79 -8.28 -1.68
CA VAL A 284 12.42 -8.18 -2.19
C VAL A 284 12.21 -9.12 -3.39
N ALA A 285 13.15 -9.19 -4.34
CA ALA A 285 13.10 -10.09 -5.47
C ALA A 285 13.10 -11.58 -5.04
N GLU A 286 13.95 -11.93 -4.08
CA GLU A 286 13.94 -13.25 -3.45
C GLU A 286 12.58 -13.57 -2.82
N ALA A 287 11.99 -12.64 -2.09
CA ALA A 287 10.67 -12.83 -1.48
C ALA A 287 9.55 -12.96 -2.52
N MET A 288 9.63 -12.27 -3.68
CA MET A 288 8.72 -12.49 -4.82
C MET A 288 8.82 -13.93 -5.34
N GLY A 289 10.04 -14.46 -5.52
CA GLY A 289 10.28 -15.83 -5.90
C GLY A 289 9.78 -16.85 -4.87
N LEU A 290 9.97 -16.56 -3.58
CA LEU A 290 9.48 -17.39 -2.47
C LEU A 290 7.94 -17.44 -2.42
N TYR A 291 7.24 -16.32 -2.60
CA TYR A 291 5.79 -16.36 -2.70
C TYR A 291 5.33 -17.25 -3.85
N TYR A 292 5.97 -17.15 -5.02
CA TYR A 292 5.61 -17.99 -6.15
C TYR A 292 5.87 -19.48 -5.87
N THR A 293 7.04 -19.84 -5.37
CA THR A 293 7.42 -21.25 -5.18
C THR A 293 6.76 -21.91 -3.97
N ALA A 294 6.50 -21.16 -2.90
CA ALA A 294 5.95 -21.70 -1.68
C ALA A 294 4.41 -21.63 -1.61
N THR A 295 3.78 -20.75 -2.37
CA THR A 295 2.35 -20.48 -2.25
C THR A 295 1.63 -20.42 -3.61
N HIS A 296 2.37 -20.43 -4.73
CA HIS A 296 1.88 -20.20 -6.09
C HIS A 296 1.12 -18.88 -6.27
N ASN A 297 1.48 -17.87 -5.47
CA ASN A 297 0.96 -16.52 -5.59
C ASN A 297 2.02 -15.60 -6.22
N VAL A 298 1.56 -14.73 -7.12
CA VAL A 298 2.37 -13.61 -7.61
C VAL A 298 2.30 -12.48 -6.59
N ALA A 299 3.45 -11.86 -6.32
CA ALA A 299 3.57 -10.65 -5.52
C ALA A 299 4.25 -9.54 -6.34
N GLU A 300 3.75 -8.31 -6.28
CA GLU A 300 4.54 -7.14 -6.67
C GLU A 300 5.63 -6.86 -5.62
N GLY A 301 6.64 -6.05 -5.93
CA GLY A 301 7.73 -5.78 -5.00
C GLY A 301 7.26 -5.27 -3.63
N ALA A 302 6.33 -4.31 -3.61
CA ALA A 302 5.72 -3.85 -2.36
C ALA A 302 4.96 -4.96 -1.62
N GLY A 303 4.31 -5.88 -2.36
CA GLY A 303 3.61 -7.04 -1.81
C GLY A 303 4.53 -8.06 -1.16
N ALA A 304 5.77 -8.18 -1.64
CA ALA A 304 6.78 -9.12 -1.14
C ALA A 304 7.63 -8.56 0.03
N ALA A 305 7.68 -7.24 0.20
CA ALA A 305 8.58 -6.58 1.14
C ALA A 305 8.39 -7.04 2.61
N ALA A 306 7.15 -7.32 3.03
CA ALA A 306 6.89 -7.80 4.39
C ALA A 306 7.50 -9.19 4.64
N LEU A 307 7.47 -10.09 3.66
CA LEU A 307 8.12 -11.40 3.73
C LEU A 307 9.65 -11.25 3.75
N ALA A 308 10.22 -10.39 2.91
CA ALA A 308 11.65 -10.09 2.92
C ALA A 308 12.11 -9.60 4.31
N ALA A 309 11.32 -8.72 4.93
CA ALA A 309 11.60 -8.25 6.29
C ALA A 309 11.46 -9.35 7.35
N ALA A 310 10.47 -10.24 7.23
CA ALA A 310 10.31 -11.38 8.15
C ALA A 310 11.55 -12.30 8.12
N ILE A 311 12.06 -12.60 6.93
CA ILE A 311 13.27 -13.41 6.75
C ILE A 311 14.50 -12.68 7.32
N LYS A 312 14.66 -11.39 7.03
CA LYS A 312 15.75 -10.56 7.58
C LYS A 312 15.75 -10.53 9.11
N LEU A 313 14.58 -10.51 9.72
CA LEU A 313 14.39 -10.43 11.17
C LEU A 313 14.23 -11.78 11.86
N ARG A 314 14.46 -12.90 11.18
CA ARG A 314 14.13 -14.26 11.64
C ARG A 314 14.61 -14.55 13.07
N ASP A 315 15.78 -14.08 13.46
CA ASP A 315 16.31 -14.32 14.82
C ASP A 315 15.57 -13.50 15.89
N ARG A 316 15.11 -12.29 15.56
CA ARG A 316 14.27 -11.45 16.43
C ARG A 316 12.83 -11.98 16.55
N LEU A 317 12.35 -12.69 15.53
CA LEU A 317 10.97 -13.19 15.44
C LEU A 317 10.84 -14.64 15.91
N ARG A 318 11.93 -15.27 16.29
CA ARG A 318 11.97 -16.69 16.71
C ARG A 318 10.97 -16.95 17.84
N GLY A 319 10.12 -17.98 17.64
CA GLY A 319 9.11 -18.40 18.61
C GLY A 319 7.88 -17.48 18.69
N GLN A 320 7.79 -16.43 17.84
CA GLN A 320 6.63 -15.57 17.77
C GLN A 320 5.63 -16.05 16.71
N ARG A 321 4.37 -15.62 16.88
CA ARG A 321 3.34 -15.67 15.86
C ARG A 321 3.38 -14.36 15.08
N VAL A 322 3.75 -14.44 13.80
CA VAL A 322 4.06 -13.28 12.97
C VAL A 322 3.07 -13.16 11.81
N GLY A 323 2.52 -11.97 11.59
CA GLY A 323 1.69 -11.66 10.44
C GLY A 323 2.45 -10.84 9.40
N VAL A 324 2.34 -11.24 8.12
CA VAL A 324 2.78 -10.43 6.98
C VAL A 324 1.62 -10.22 6.01
N VAL A 325 1.66 -9.14 5.25
CA VAL A 325 0.64 -8.85 4.24
C VAL A 325 1.25 -8.96 2.85
N LEU A 326 0.74 -9.89 2.04
CA LEU A 326 0.93 -9.86 0.59
C LEU A 326 -0.03 -8.78 0.04
N SER A 327 0.46 -7.54 0.00
CA SER A 327 -0.37 -6.35 -0.14
C SER A 327 -0.89 -6.10 -1.55
N GLY A 328 -0.27 -6.72 -2.57
CA GLY A 328 -0.68 -6.64 -3.97
C GLY A 328 0.16 -7.52 -4.88
N ALA A 329 -0.37 -7.78 -6.08
CA ALA A 329 0.22 -8.61 -7.12
C ALA A 329 0.40 -7.87 -8.47
N ASN A 330 0.06 -6.58 -8.54
CA ASN A 330 0.07 -5.83 -9.79
C ASN A 330 1.51 -5.47 -10.20
N VAL A 331 2.14 -6.34 -10.95
CA VAL A 331 3.51 -6.20 -11.46
C VAL A 331 3.55 -6.61 -12.92
N ASP A 332 4.26 -5.86 -13.76
CA ASP A 332 4.42 -6.19 -15.17
C ASP A 332 5.20 -7.51 -15.32
N LEU A 333 4.77 -8.35 -16.26
CA LEU A 333 5.32 -9.70 -16.47
C LEU A 333 6.85 -9.68 -16.63
N ASP A 334 7.37 -8.73 -17.39
CA ASP A 334 8.82 -8.60 -17.63
C ASP A 334 9.57 -8.21 -16.35
N VAL A 335 9.00 -7.33 -15.50
CA VAL A 335 9.56 -6.95 -14.21
C VAL A 335 9.56 -8.16 -13.26
N PHE A 336 8.43 -8.88 -13.18
CA PHE A 336 8.34 -10.10 -12.37
C PHE A 336 9.35 -11.15 -12.83
N THR A 337 9.41 -11.43 -14.13
CA THR A 337 10.32 -12.44 -14.68
C THR A 337 11.77 -12.10 -14.40
N ARG A 338 12.19 -10.85 -14.58
CA ARG A 338 13.55 -10.40 -14.23
C ARG A 338 13.84 -10.52 -12.74
N ALA A 339 12.91 -10.12 -11.89
CA ALA A 339 13.07 -10.19 -10.43
C ALA A 339 13.29 -11.62 -9.95
N VAL A 340 12.53 -12.59 -10.46
CA VAL A 340 12.61 -13.99 -10.02
C VAL A 340 13.66 -14.82 -10.76
N ALA A 341 14.22 -14.34 -11.88
CA ALA A 341 15.20 -15.08 -12.69
C ALA A 341 16.50 -15.42 -11.94
N GLY A 342 16.87 -14.61 -10.94
CA GLY A 342 18.01 -14.86 -10.06
C GLY A 342 17.72 -15.76 -8.85
N TYR A 343 16.45 -16.07 -8.63
CA TYR A 343 16.03 -16.86 -7.48
C TYR A 343 16.34 -18.35 -7.69
N VAL A 344 17.18 -18.93 -6.83
CA VAL A 344 17.44 -20.37 -6.74
C VAL A 344 16.63 -20.92 -5.57
N PRO A 345 15.63 -21.82 -5.81
CA PRO A 345 14.84 -22.37 -4.73
C PRO A 345 15.72 -23.06 -3.68
N ALA A 346 15.57 -22.73 -2.42
CA ALA A 346 16.26 -23.35 -1.29
C ALA A 346 15.76 -24.78 -0.98
N CYS A 347 15.12 -25.45 -1.92
CA CYS A 347 14.62 -26.82 -1.76
C CYS A 347 15.77 -27.83 -1.91
N GLY A 348 16.04 -28.51 -0.79
CA GLY A 348 17.07 -29.53 -0.60
C GLY A 348 17.47 -30.38 -1.78
N GLY A 349 18.78 -30.40 -2.06
CA GLY A 349 19.52 -31.52 -2.54
C GLY A 349 19.05 -32.24 -3.80
N ARG A 350 18.90 -31.52 -4.92
CA ARG A 350 19.29 -32.08 -6.25
C ARG A 350 19.83 -30.92 -7.09
N GLY A 351 21.11 -31.02 -7.40
CA GLY A 351 21.81 -30.02 -8.20
C GLY A 351 21.09 -29.73 -9.52
N SER A 352 20.95 -28.48 -9.78
CA SER A 352 20.92 -27.78 -11.07
C SER A 352 20.63 -28.60 -12.33
N ALA A 353 19.41 -29.06 -12.54
CA ALA A 353 18.95 -29.42 -13.90
C ALA A 353 18.62 -28.16 -14.75
N LEU A 354 18.45 -26.99 -14.14
CA LEU A 354 18.17 -25.73 -14.84
C LEU A 354 19.43 -24.91 -15.19
N ALA A 355 20.58 -25.20 -14.61
CA ALA A 355 21.82 -24.53 -14.96
C ALA A 355 22.35 -24.97 -16.35
N SER A 356 21.93 -26.13 -16.85
CA SER A 356 22.33 -26.64 -18.18
C SER A 356 21.57 -26.02 -19.35
N LEU A 357 20.48 -25.26 -19.09
CA LEU A 357 19.72 -24.58 -20.14
C LEU A 357 20.21 -23.15 -20.43
N ARG A 358 21.26 -22.68 -19.77
CA ARG A 358 21.80 -21.31 -19.89
C ARG A 358 23.12 -21.23 -20.66
N GLN A 359 23.45 -22.19 -21.54
CA GLN A 359 24.54 -21.98 -22.50
C GLN A 359 23.96 -21.53 -23.84
N PRO A 360 24.21 -20.27 -24.28
CA PRO A 360 23.95 -19.89 -25.67
C PRO A 360 24.94 -20.63 -26.55
N SER A 361 24.44 -21.34 -27.54
CA SER A 361 25.20 -21.82 -28.71
C SER A 361 25.60 -20.66 -29.61
#